data_91a1cc5efd0e07e4b0a4e3108ed9e355
#
_entry.id   91a1cc5efd0e07e4b0a4e3108ed9e355
#
_cell.length_a   1.000
_cell.length_b   1.000
_cell.length_c   1.000
_cell.angle_alpha   90.00
_cell.angle_beta   90.00
_cell.angle_gamma   90.00
#
_symmetry.space_group_name_H-M   'P 1'
#
loop_
_entity.id
_entity.type
_entity.pdbx_description
1 polymer ?
#
loop_
_entity_poly.entity_id
_entity_poly.type
_entity_poly.pdbx_seq_one_letter_code
_entity_poly.pdbx_strand_id
1 'polypeptide(L)'
;MNNFPLETDVRVQVDERLKNLGWLLSGSKKNVFLEQPKTDSEKSKLNGKRPDYVLYENGKDTPLIVIETKKAGLNINSALEQGTRYAEALNAPIVFATDGVFYKSLHTISKKPLVLNGEEVDELIRELTAIQYLNSGSYELDTIPKQVQLSRQELIGIFDEANNSLRVEGLRAGIERFSEFANILFLKLFSEIDNLKNPD
;
A
#
# COMPACT_ATOMS: atom_id res chain seq x y z
N MET A 1 24.40 -24.33 0.90
CA MET A 1 23.30 -24.30 -0.09
C MET A 1 22.40 -23.14 0.28
N ASN A 2 22.36 -22.10 -0.55
CA ASN A 2 21.43 -20.97 -0.31
C ASN A 2 20.02 -21.46 -0.58
N ASN A 3 19.25 -21.67 0.49
CA ASN A 3 17.83 -22.01 0.39
C ASN A 3 17.09 -20.69 0.07
N PHE A 4 16.96 -20.35 -1.21
CA PHE A 4 16.08 -19.25 -1.61
C PHE A 4 14.63 -19.62 -1.30
N PRO A 5 13.82 -18.68 -0.76
CA PRO A 5 12.41 -18.90 -0.51
C PRO A 5 11.70 -19.43 -1.74
N LEU A 6 10.81 -20.41 -1.54
CA LEU A 6 9.94 -20.92 -2.60
C LEU A 6 8.91 -19.83 -2.95
N GLU A 7 8.29 -19.93 -4.11
CA GLU A 7 7.23 -18.98 -4.52
C GLU A 7 6.06 -18.97 -3.54
N THR A 8 5.76 -20.11 -2.91
CA THR A 8 4.79 -20.21 -1.82
C THR A 8 5.17 -19.38 -0.59
N ASP A 9 6.47 -19.33 -0.26
CA ASP A 9 6.96 -18.54 0.88
C ASP A 9 6.86 -17.04 0.57
N VAL A 10 7.11 -16.65 -0.70
CA VAL A 10 6.93 -15.28 -1.17
C VAL A 10 5.48 -14.84 -1.05
N ARG A 11 4.52 -15.72 -1.42
CA ARG A 11 3.09 -15.42 -1.27
C ARG A 11 2.68 -15.22 0.18
N VAL A 12 3.20 -16.03 1.11
CA VAL A 12 2.95 -15.83 2.55
C VAL A 12 3.41 -14.44 3.01
N GLN A 13 4.59 -14.00 2.57
CA GLN A 13 5.10 -12.68 2.91
C GLN A 13 4.24 -11.55 2.30
N VAL A 14 3.78 -11.72 1.06
CA VAL A 14 2.86 -10.78 0.41
C VAL A 14 1.54 -10.70 1.16
N ASP A 15 0.97 -11.84 1.57
CA ASP A 15 -0.27 -11.89 2.36
C ASP A 15 -0.14 -11.13 3.68
N GLU A 16 0.97 -11.31 4.40
CA GLU A 16 1.23 -10.60 5.65
C GLU A 16 1.38 -9.09 5.43
N ARG A 17 2.13 -8.69 4.39
CA ARG A 17 2.27 -7.27 4.04
C ARG A 17 0.93 -6.64 3.67
N LEU A 18 0.13 -7.30 2.85
CA LEU A 18 -1.21 -6.82 2.49
C LEU A 18 -2.10 -6.63 3.70
N LYS A 19 -2.11 -7.59 4.64
CA LYS A 19 -2.85 -7.46 5.91
C LYS A 19 -2.38 -6.26 6.74
N ASN A 20 -1.07 -6.07 6.87
CA ASN A 20 -0.48 -4.95 7.61
C ASN A 20 -0.80 -3.59 6.97
N LEU A 21 -0.97 -3.55 5.65
CA LEU A 21 -1.39 -2.37 4.90
C LEU A 21 -2.91 -2.13 4.96
N GLY A 22 -3.67 -3.02 5.59
CA GLY A 22 -5.12 -2.88 5.75
C GLY A 22 -5.95 -3.47 4.61
N TRP A 23 -5.34 -4.23 3.70
CA TRP A 23 -6.05 -4.98 2.68
C TRP A 23 -6.77 -6.21 3.28
N LEU A 24 -7.96 -6.52 2.78
CA LEU A 24 -8.84 -7.54 3.32
C LEU A 24 -8.80 -8.81 2.46
N LEU A 25 -8.06 -9.82 2.92
CA LEU A 25 -7.90 -11.09 2.21
C LEU A 25 -9.08 -12.05 2.46
N SER A 26 -9.88 -11.81 3.49
CA SER A 26 -10.99 -12.68 3.89
C SER A 26 -12.17 -11.87 4.46
N GLY A 27 -13.30 -12.55 4.68
CA GLY A 27 -14.52 -11.92 5.21
C GLY A 27 -15.43 -11.33 4.14
N SER A 28 -16.56 -10.76 4.57
CA SER A 28 -17.59 -10.22 3.68
C SER A 28 -17.17 -8.97 2.90
N LYS A 29 -16.18 -8.25 3.42
CA LYS A 29 -15.61 -7.05 2.79
C LYS A 29 -14.29 -7.32 2.07
N LYS A 30 -13.99 -8.60 1.77
CA LYS A 30 -12.78 -9.01 1.05
C LYS A 30 -12.58 -8.18 -0.21
N ASN A 31 -11.39 -7.57 -0.36
CA ASN A 31 -11.01 -6.79 -1.53
C ASN A 31 -9.69 -7.25 -2.17
N VAL A 32 -9.12 -8.37 -1.70
CA VAL A 32 -7.97 -9.04 -2.29
C VAL A 32 -8.41 -10.41 -2.82
N PHE A 33 -8.17 -10.68 -4.08
CA PHE A 33 -8.52 -11.94 -4.75
C PHE A 33 -7.27 -12.62 -5.28
N LEU A 34 -7.12 -13.90 -4.95
CA LEU A 34 -5.98 -14.74 -5.30
C LEU A 34 -6.33 -15.60 -6.51
N GLU A 35 -5.41 -15.70 -7.47
CA GLU A 35 -5.45 -16.56 -8.65
C GLU A 35 -6.65 -16.36 -9.59
N GLN A 36 -7.57 -15.48 -9.24
CA GLN A 36 -8.70 -15.14 -10.11
C GLN A 36 -9.28 -13.78 -9.72
N PRO A 37 -9.79 -13.01 -10.69
CA PRO A 37 -10.46 -11.75 -10.42
C PRO A 37 -11.84 -11.98 -9.79
N LYS A 38 -12.45 -10.90 -9.32
CA LYS A 38 -13.71 -10.89 -8.58
C LYS A 38 -14.92 -11.28 -9.43
N THR A 39 -14.96 -10.81 -10.68
CA THR A 39 -16.13 -10.98 -11.57
C THR A 39 -15.90 -11.98 -12.70
N ASP A 40 -16.98 -12.60 -13.20
CA ASP A 40 -16.88 -13.54 -14.32
C ASP A 40 -16.53 -12.84 -15.63
N SER A 41 -16.91 -11.58 -15.79
CA SER A 41 -16.50 -10.75 -16.94
C SER A 41 -14.97 -10.58 -16.96
N GLU A 42 -14.36 -10.31 -15.83
CA GLU A 42 -12.90 -10.18 -15.72
C GLU A 42 -12.19 -11.52 -15.94
N LYS A 43 -12.73 -12.63 -15.44
CA LYS A 43 -12.22 -13.98 -15.72
C LYS A 43 -12.18 -14.26 -17.21
N SER A 44 -13.24 -13.87 -17.92
CA SER A 44 -13.33 -14.03 -19.38
C SER A 44 -12.25 -13.23 -20.12
N LYS A 45 -11.95 -11.99 -19.67
CA LYS A 45 -10.89 -11.15 -20.24
C LYS A 45 -9.49 -11.75 -20.08
N LEU A 46 -9.26 -12.50 -19.03
CA LEU A 46 -7.98 -13.14 -18.75
C LEU A 46 -7.76 -14.43 -19.57
N ASN A 47 -8.77 -14.96 -20.25
CA ASN A 47 -8.63 -16.13 -21.13
C ASN A 47 -7.98 -17.34 -20.42
N GLY A 48 -8.42 -17.64 -19.22
CA GLY A 48 -7.90 -18.74 -18.40
C GLY A 48 -6.56 -18.46 -17.69
N LYS A 49 -5.96 -17.31 -17.90
CA LYS A 49 -4.77 -16.88 -17.18
C LYS A 49 -5.16 -16.44 -15.76
N ARG A 50 -4.21 -16.56 -14.83
CA ARG A 50 -4.45 -16.32 -13.42
C ARG A 50 -3.37 -15.38 -12.86
N PRO A 51 -3.73 -14.13 -12.52
CA PRO A 51 -2.84 -13.26 -11.74
C PRO A 51 -2.69 -13.81 -10.32
N ASP A 52 -1.54 -13.65 -9.69
CA ASP A 52 -1.37 -14.08 -8.31
C ASP A 52 -2.32 -13.33 -7.36
N TYR A 53 -2.42 -12.01 -7.53
CA TYR A 53 -3.34 -11.17 -6.75
C TYR A 53 -3.99 -10.10 -7.62
N VAL A 54 -5.27 -9.85 -7.34
CA VAL A 54 -6.01 -8.68 -7.84
C VAL A 54 -6.63 -7.97 -6.63
N LEU A 55 -6.28 -6.70 -6.45
CA LEU A 55 -6.74 -5.85 -5.35
C LEU A 55 -7.77 -4.85 -5.89
N TYR A 56 -8.86 -4.72 -5.17
CA TYR A 56 -10.00 -3.88 -5.56
C TYR A 56 -10.19 -2.73 -4.58
N GLU A 57 -10.75 -1.64 -5.06
CA GLU A 57 -11.26 -0.57 -4.21
C GLU A 57 -12.35 -1.11 -3.28
N ASN A 58 -12.25 -0.77 -1.99
CA ASN A 58 -13.16 -1.30 -0.99
C ASN A 58 -14.63 -0.93 -1.30
N GLY A 59 -15.48 -1.95 -1.30
CA GLY A 59 -16.90 -1.77 -1.62
C GLY A 59 -17.22 -1.62 -3.11
N LYS A 60 -16.22 -1.65 -4.01
CA LYS A 60 -16.40 -1.54 -5.47
C LYS A 60 -15.91 -2.80 -6.22
N ASP A 61 -16.26 -2.89 -7.48
CA ASP A 61 -15.75 -3.90 -8.42
C ASP A 61 -14.68 -3.29 -9.37
N THR A 62 -13.97 -2.26 -8.88
CA THR A 62 -12.92 -1.57 -9.62
C THR A 62 -11.56 -2.15 -9.24
N PRO A 63 -10.87 -2.88 -10.12
CA PRO A 63 -9.51 -3.34 -9.87
C PRO A 63 -8.56 -2.14 -9.77
N LEU A 64 -7.74 -2.11 -8.73
CA LEU A 64 -6.74 -1.06 -8.50
C LEU A 64 -5.33 -1.56 -8.80
N ILE A 65 -4.99 -2.75 -8.30
CA ILE A 65 -3.62 -3.27 -8.32
C ILE A 65 -3.63 -4.73 -8.74
N VAL A 66 -2.71 -5.12 -9.62
CA VAL A 66 -2.33 -6.51 -9.87
C VAL A 66 -0.95 -6.74 -9.27
N ILE A 67 -0.76 -7.88 -8.58
CA ILE A 67 0.55 -8.30 -8.06
C ILE A 67 0.90 -9.66 -8.64
N GLU A 68 2.12 -9.77 -9.14
CA GLU A 68 2.74 -11.02 -9.58
C GLU A 68 3.93 -11.36 -8.69
N THR A 69 4.02 -12.60 -8.29
CA THR A 69 5.10 -13.11 -7.46
C THR A 69 6.04 -14.01 -8.26
N LYS A 70 7.29 -14.05 -7.87
CA LYS A 70 8.28 -14.99 -8.39
C LYS A 70 9.10 -15.57 -7.25
N LYS A 71 9.67 -16.73 -7.50
CA LYS A 71 10.65 -17.30 -6.60
C LYS A 71 11.85 -16.36 -6.47
N ALA A 72 12.36 -16.20 -5.26
CA ALA A 72 13.52 -15.36 -4.99
C ALA A 72 14.71 -15.69 -5.92
N GLY A 73 15.34 -14.65 -6.43
CA GLY A 73 16.48 -14.75 -7.35
C GLY A 73 16.10 -14.97 -8.82
N LEU A 74 14.83 -15.03 -9.17
CA LEU A 74 14.38 -15.05 -10.57
C LEU A 74 14.16 -13.62 -11.09
N ASN A 75 14.07 -13.51 -12.42
CA ASN A 75 13.91 -12.19 -13.07
C ASN A 75 12.55 -11.56 -12.75
N ILE A 76 12.56 -10.60 -11.85
CA ILE A 76 11.38 -9.83 -11.43
C ILE A 76 10.77 -9.02 -12.60
N ASN A 77 11.56 -8.63 -13.62
CA ASN A 77 11.03 -7.90 -14.77
C ASN A 77 10.05 -8.77 -15.56
N SER A 78 10.29 -10.08 -15.67
CA SER A 78 9.35 -11.00 -16.35
C SER A 78 8.02 -11.09 -15.60
N ALA A 79 8.02 -11.02 -14.27
CA ALA A 79 6.80 -10.94 -13.47
C ALA A 79 6.08 -9.61 -13.70
N LEU A 80 6.82 -8.50 -13.73
CA LEU A 80 6.24 -7.19 -14.01
C LEU A 80 5.58 -7.13 -15.39
N GLU A 81 6.22 -7.67 -16.42
CA GLU A 81 5.63 -7.77 -17.76
C GLU A 81 4.37 -8.65 -17.78
N GLN A 82 4.41 -9.77 -17.07
CA GLN A 82 3.25 -10.67 -16.96
C GLN A 82 2.09 -9.97 -16.23
N GLY A 83 2.34 -9.36 -15.09
CA GLY A 83 1.38 -8.60 -14.31
C GLY A 83 0.80 -7.42 -15.10
N THR A 84 1.64 -6.74 -15.88
CA THR A 84 1.19 -5.64 -16.75
C THR A 84 0.15 -6.10 -17.75
N ARG A 85 0.36 -7.25 -18.43
CA ARG A 85 -0.63 -7.81 -19.36
C ARG A 85 -1.95 -8.15 -18.66
N TYR A 86 -1.91 -8.65 -17.44
CA TYR A 86 -3.13 -8.93 -16.66
C TYR A 86 -3.83 -7.66 -16.22
N ALA A 87 -3.07 -6.68 -15.72
CA ALA A 87 -3.61 -5.40 -15.31
C ALA A 87 -4.27 -4.65 -16.47
N GLU A 88 -3.65 -4.64 -17.64
CA GLU A 88 -4.25 -4.07 -18.85
C GLU A 88 -5.57 -4.75 -19.24
N ALA A 89 -5.61 -6.09 -19.20
CA ALA A 89 -6.83 -6.85 -19.49
C ALA A 89 -7.96 -6.56 -18.49
N LEU A 90 -7.60 -6.31 -17.22
CA LEU A 90 -8.53 -5.99 -16.14
C LEU A 90 -8.83 -4.49 -16.01
N ASN A 91 -8.14 -3.63 -16.74
CA ASN A 91 -8.10 -2.17 -16.56
C ASN A 91 -7.64 -1.76 -15.14
N ALA A 92 -6.76 -2.53 -14.53
CA ALA A 92 -6.13 -2.16 -13.27
C ALA A 92 -4.98 -1.17 -13.55
N PRO A 93 -4.96 0.01 -12.93
CA PRO A 93 -3.99 1.05 -13.26
C PRO A 93 -2.59 0.80 -12.70
N ILE A 94 -2.46 -0.06 -11.70
CA ILE A 94 -1.19 -0.29 -10.97
C ILE A 94 -0.80 -1.76 -11.04
N VAL A 95 0.49 -2.01 -11.22
CA VAL A 95 1.10 -3.35 -11.15
C VAL A 95 2.24 -3.34 -10.16
N PHE A 96 2.35 -4.40 -9.40
CA PHE A 96 3.54 -4.76 -8.64
C PHE A 96 4.06 -6.13 -9.06
N ALA A 97 5.36 -6.27 -9.05
CA ALA A 97 6.04 -7.56 -9.11
C ALA A 97 6.98 -7.71 -7.94
N THR A 98 7.09 -8.92 -7.38
CA THR A 98 8.00 -9.17 -6.24
C THR A 98 8.54 -10.59 -6.25
N ASP A 99 9.76 -10.74 -5.73
CA ASP A 99 10.36 -12.02 -5.37
C ASP A 99 10.45 -12.22 -3.84
N GLY A 100 9.73 -11.39 -3.09
CA GLY A 100 9.72 -11.36 -1.62
C GLY A 100 10.77 -10.44 -1.01
N VAL A 101 11.84 -10.12 -1.73
CA VAL A 101 12.92 -9.23 -1.29
C VAL A 101 12.82 -7.88 -1.98
N PHE A 102 12.65 -7.89 -3.28
CA PHE A 102 12.54 -6.70 -4.11
C PHE A 102 11.11 -6.53 -4.62
N TYR A 103 10.73 -5.28 -4.80
CA TYR A 103 9.48 -4.90 -5.41
C TYR A 103 9.76 -4.00 -6.59
N LYS A 104 8.98 -4.16 -7.65
CA LYS A 104 8.90 -3.23 -8.77
C LYS A 104 7.47 -2.85 -9.00
N SER A 105 7.24 -1.60 -9.32
CA SER A 105 5.92 -1.06 -9.61
C SER A 105 5.87 -0.45 -11.00
N LEU A 106 4.65 -0.39 -11.56
CA LEU A 106 4.41 0.25 -12.84
C LEU A 106 2.96 0.76 -12.91
N HIS A 107 2.80 1.99 -13.41
CA HIS A 107 1.50 2.52 -13.78
C HIS A 107 1.19 2.13 -15.23
N THR A 108 0.08 1.42 -15.44
CA THR A 108 -0.22 0.77 -16.73
C THR A 108 -0.45 1.74 -17.89
N ILE A 109 -0.96 2.95 -17.60
CA ILE A 109 -1.24 3.97 -18.62
C ILE A 109 0.03 4.72 -19.00
N SER A 110 0.77 5.27 -18.04
CA SER A 110 1.99 6.05 -18.30
C SER A 110 3.19 5.19 -18.67
N LYS A 111 3.15 3.88 -18.37
CA LYS A 111 4.27 2.94 -18.51
C LYS A 111 5.51 3.32 -17.71
N LYS A 112 5.33 4.10 -16.64
CA LYS A 112 6.40 4.52 -15.75
C LYS A 112 6.29 3.80 -14.41
N PRO A 113 7.40 3.61 -13.67
CA PRO A 113 7.35 3.21 -12.27
C PRO A 113 6.48 4.17 -11.44
N LEU A 114 5.88 3.69 -10.36
CA LEU A 114 5.25 4.57 -9.40
C LEU A 114 6.33 5.37 -8.67
N VAL A 115 6.09 6.66 -8.50
CA VAL A 115 6.99 7.56 -7.77
C VAL A 115 6.22 8.18 -6.61
N LEU A 116 6.74 8.06 -5.39
CA LEU A 116 6.23 8.71 -4.19
C LEU A 116 7.37 9.51 -3.56
N ASN A 117 7.14 10.80 -3.34
CA ASN A 117 8.16 11.72 -2.78
C ASN A 117 9.49 11.73 -3.55
N GLY A 118 9.43 11.65 -4.88
CA GLY A 118 10.61 11.68 -5.75
C GLY A 118 11.39 10.35 -5.82
N GLU A 119 10.95 9.30 -5.13
CA GLU A 119 11.59 7.98 -5.14
C GLU A 119 10.67 6.94 -5.79
N GLU A 120 11.25 5.98 -6.51
CA GLU A 120 10.49 4.84 -7.03
C GLU A 120 9.93 4.00 -5.88
N VAL A 121 8.67 3.57 -6.03
CA VAL A 121 8.00 2.74 -5.03
C VAL A 121 8.56 1.32 -5.06
N ASP A 122 9.22 0.94 -3.99
CA ASP A 122 9.90 -0.34 -3.77
C ASP A 122 9.20 -1.23 -2.71
N GLU A 123 7.94 -0.92 -2.39
CA GLU A 123 7.10 -1.70 -1.46
C GLU A 123 5.62 -1.63 -1.86
N LEU A 124 4.81 -2.56 -1.34
CA LEU A 124 3.36 -2.51 -1.54
C LEU A 124 2.76 -1.30 -0.82
N ILE A 125 1.71 -0.73 -1.41
CA ILE A 125 1.05 0.47 -0.91
C ILE A 125 -0.35 0.18 -0.37
N ARG A 126 -0.86 1.06 0.47
CA ARG A 126 -2.24 1.03 0.97
C ARG A 126 -3.22 1.40 -0.12
N GLU A 127 -4.47 0.98 0.04
CA GLU A 127 -5.56 1.36 -0.86
C GLU A 127 -5.69 2.88 -1.01
N LEU A 128 -5.67 3.61 0.11
CA LEU A 128 -5.76 5.07 0.10
C LEU A 128 -4.62 5.71 -0.70
N THR A 129 -3.39 5.23 -0.51
CA THR A 129 -2.22 5.72 -1.27
C THR A 129 -2.37 5.47 -2.77
N ALA A 130 -2.89 4.28 -3.16
CA ALA A 130 -3.16 3.98 -4.56
C ALA A 130 -4.20 4.93 -5.16
N ILE A 131 -5.30 5.18 -4.45
CA ILE A 131 -6.37 6.08 -4.89
C ILE A 131 -5.84 7.52 -5.01
N GLN A 132 -5.08 8.01 -4.04
CA GLN A 132 -4.49 9.34 -4.08
C GLN A 132 -3.52 9.49 -5.26
N TYR A 133 -2.66 8.49 -5.48
CA TYR A 133 -1.76 8.46 -6.62
C TYR A 133 -2.50 8.58 -7.95
N LEU A 134 -3.60 7.85 -8.11
CA LEU A 134 -4.40 7.88 -9.34
C LEU A 134 -5.15 9.20 -9.53
N ASN A 135 -5.52 9.87 -8.45
CA ASN A 135 -6.23 11.15 -8.47
C ASN A 135 -5.28 12.35 -8.65
N SER A 136 -3.98 12.20 -8.42
CA SER A 136 -3.01 13.31 -8.52
C SER A 136 -2.83 13.86 -9.93
N GLY A 137 -3.25 13.12 -10.96
CA GLY A 137 -3.17 13.53 -12.37
C GLY A 137 -1.75 13.64 -12.93
N SER A 138 -0.73 13.85 -12.10
CA SER A 138 0.68 13.88 -12.49
C SER A 138 1.33 12.50 -12.47
N TYR A 139 0.68 11.52 -11.81
CA TYR A 139 1.25 10.21 -11.49
C TYR A 139 2.58 10.28 -10.72
N GLU A 140 2.82 11.41 -10.08
CA GLU A 140 3.91 11.68 -9.16
C GLU A 140 3.27 12.31 -7.92
N LEU A 141 3.39 11.65 -6.77
CA LEU A 141 2.88 12.19 -5.51
C LEU A 141 4.04 12.78 -4.73
N ASP A 142 4.27 14.07 -4.92
CA ASP A 142 5.31 14.82 -4.19
C ASP A 142 4.94 15.12 -2.74
N THR A 143 3.72 14.77 -2.30
CA THR A 143 3.16 15.31 -1.06
C THR A 143 2.55 14.29 -0.10
N ILE A 144 2.64 12.99 -0.36
CA ILE A 144 2.30 12.03 0.68
C ILE A 144 3.52 11.84 1.58
N PRO A 145 3.47 12.30 2.83
CA PRO A 145 4.54 12.01 3.76
C PRO A 145 4.68 10.47 3.83
N LYS A 146 5.91 9.99 3.63
CA LYS A 146 6.25 8.58 3.80
C LYS A 146 5.63 8.15 5.12
N GLN A 147 4.60 7.30 5.09
CA GLN A 147 4.01 6.81 6.33
C GLN A 147 5.06 5.94 6.99
N VAL A 148 5.76 6.52 7.94
CA VAL A 148 6.73 5.82 8.74
C VAL A 148 5.96 4.75 9.52
N GLN A 149 6.15 3.48 9.16
CA GLN A 149 5.64 2.38 9.95
C GLN A 149 6.51 2.28 11.20
N LEU A 150 6.06 2.95 12.24
CA LEU A 150 6.72 2.88 13.53
C LEU A 150 6.34 1.58 14.23
N SER A 151 7.33 0.88 14.73
CA SER A 151 7.12 -0.21 15.68
C SER A 151 6.41 0.32 16.92
N ARG A 152 5.77 -0.56 17.69
CA ARG A 152 5.16 -0.16 18.98
C ARG A 152 6.16 0.52 19.91
N GLN A 153 7.43 0.10 19.90
CA GLN A 153 8.48 0.67 20.75
C GLN A 153 8.86 2.08 20.30
N GLU A 154 8.98 2.32 19.02
CA GLU A 154 9.22 3.65 18.47
C GLU A 154 8.07 4.60 18.73
N LEU A 155 6.82 4.15 18.61
CA LEU A 155 5.63 4.92 18.98
C LEU A 155 5.65 5.29 20.47
N ILE A 156 5.96 4.35 21.37
CA ILE A 156 6.09 4.63 22.81
C ILE A 156 7.18 5.68 23.03
N GLY A 157 8.33 5.57 22.37
CA GLY A 157 9.41 6.55 22.46
C GLY A 157 8.97 7.96 22.05
N ILE A 158 8.24 8.09 20.96
CA ILE A 158 7.69 9.39 20.51
C ILE A 158 6.69 9.95 21.51
N PHE A 159 5.82 9.10 22.07
CA PHE A 159 4.87 9.53 23.09
C PHE A 159 5.57 10.00 24.38
N ASP A 160 6.63 9.31 24.80
CA ASP A 160 7.42 9.70 25.96
C ASP A 160 8.17 11.02 25.73
N GLU A 161 8.72 11.23 24.54
CA GLU A 161 9.39 12.47 24.17
C GLU A 161 8.40 13.65 24.12
N ALA A 162 7.24 13.46 23.49
CA ALA A 162 6.17 14.46 23.47
C ALA A 162 5.68 14.81 24.89
N ASN A 163 5.48 13.80 25.73
CA ASN A 163 5.09 14.01 27.13
C ASN A 163 6.18 14.76 27.95
N ASN A 164 7.45 14.50 27.67
CA ASN A 164 8.55 15.23 28.28
C ASN A 164 8.62 16.68 27.80
N SER A 165 8.39 16.93 26.51
CA SER A 165 8.34 18.28 25.96
C SER A 165 7.21 19.10 26.59
N LEU A 166 6.00 18.53 26.70
CA LEU A 166 4.87 19.18 27.36
C LEU A 166 5.15 19.47 28.88
N ARG A 167 5.94 18.61 29.50
CA ARG A 167 6.38 18.86 30.90
C ARG A 167 7.34 20.03 31.03
N VAL A 168 8.25 20.18 30.08
CA VAL A 168 9.22 21.30 30.02
C VAL A 168 8.48 22.62 29.79
N GLU A 169 7.43 22.62 29.00
CA GLU A 169 6.55 23.78 28.77
C GLU A 169 5.63 24.11 29.99
N GLY A 170 5.78 23.40 31.09
CA GLY A 170 5.12 23.73 32.37
C GLY A 170 3.73 23.12 32.54
N LEU A 171 3.28 22.25 31.62
CA LEU A 171 2.00 21.55 31.76
C LEU A 171 2.06 20.51 32.89
N ARG A 172 1.08 20.57 33.83
CA ARG A 172 1.00 19.64 34.95
C ARG A 172 0.74 18.22 34.54
N ALA A 173 1.16 17.26 35.35
CA ALA A 173 0.92 15.83 35.09
C ALA A 173 -0.59 15.50 35.08
N GLY A 174 -0.99 14.54 34.27
CA GLY A 174 -2.36 14.01 34.26
C GLY A 174 -3.24 14.58 33.14
N ILE A 175 -4.45 14.99 33.47
CA ILE A 175 -5.50 15.35 32.49
C ILE A 175 -5.08 16.49 31.58
N GLU A 176 -4.35 17.51 32.09
CA GLU A 176 -3.93 18.66 31.27
C GLU A 176 -3.01 18.24 30.10
N ARG A 177 -1.97 17.46 30.40
CA ARG A 177 -1.06 16.95 29.36
C ARG A 177 -1.75 16.01 28.37
N PHE A 178 -2.66 15.17 28.86
CA PHE A 178 -3.44 14.29 28.02
C PHE A 178 -4.35 15.10 27.06
N SER A 179 -5.01 16.15 27.59
CA SER A 179 -5.87 17.03 26.77
C SER A 179 -5.08 17.74 25.69
N GLU A 180 -3.91 18.33 26.02
CA GLU A 180 -3.07 18.99 25.03
C GLU A 180 -2.54 18.02 23.98
N PHE A 181 -2.12 16.84 24.39
CA PHE A 181 -1.67 15.81 23.47
C PHE A 181 -2.81 15.35 22.55
N ALA A 182 -4.02 15.14 23.09
CA ALA A 182 -5.20 14.80 22.30
C ALA A 182 -5.56 15.92 21.32
N ASN A 183 -5.47 17.19 21.75
CA ASN A 183 -5.72 18.34 20.87
C ASN A 183 -4.73 18.39 19.70
N ILE A 184 -3.43 18.18 19.95
CA ILE A 184 -2.40 18.14 18.91
C ILE A 184 -2.67 17.02 17.91
N LEU A 185 -3.01 15.81 18.38
CA LEU A 185 -3.38 14.69 17.52
C LEU A 185 -4.64 14.99 16.71
N PHE A 186 -5.66 15.61 17.32
CA PHE A 186 -6.88 16.00 16.62
C PHE A 186 -6.61 17.05 15.54
N LEU A 187 -5.82 18.08 15.84
CA LEU A 187 -5.44 19.10 14.86
C LEU A 187 -4.66 18.49 13.69
N LYS A 188 -3.75 17.57 13.98
CA LYS A 188 -3.00 16.85 12.95
C LYS A 188 -3.93 16.00 12.08
N LEU A 189 -4.83 15.24 12.69
CA LEU A 189 -5.81 14.43 11.99
C LEU A 189 -6.75 15.29 11.13
N PHE A 190 -7.22 16.43 11.66
CA PHE A 190 -8.05 17.37 10.90
C PHE A 190 -7.31 17.98 9.73
N SER A 191 -6.05 18.37 9.92
CA SER A 191 -5.19 18.88 8.84
C SER A 191 -4.99 17.84 7.73
N GLU A 192 -4.79 16.59 8.09
CA GLU A 192 -4.65 15.51 7.11
C GLU A 192 -5.97 15.23 6.35
N ILE A 193 -7.11 15.27 7.03
CA ILE A 193 -8.43 15.11 6.41
C ILE A 193 -8.78 16.29 5.51
N ASP A 194 -8.43 17.51 5.90
CA ASP A 194 -8.71 18.72 5.13
C ASP A 194 -7.85 18.79 3.86
N ASN A 195 -6.57 18.45 3.96
CA ASN A 195 -5.68 18.29 2.82
C ASN A 195 -6.14 17.19 1.84
N LEU A 196 -6.84 16.15 2.35
CA LEU A 196 -7.43 15.10 1.52
C LEU A 196 -8.69 15.59 0.77
N LYS A 197 -9.41 16.58 1.32
CA LYS A 197 -10.65 17.11 0.72
C LYS A 197 -10.41 18.31 -0.19
N ASN A 198 -9.38 19.09 0.08
CA ASN A 198 -9.01 20.29 -0.66
C ASN A 198 -7.48 20.24 -0.94
N PRO A 199 -7.03 19.44 -1.90
CA PRO A 199 -5.65 19.52 -2.37
C PRO A 199 -5.50 20.86 -3.12
N ASP A 200 -4.64 21.75 -2.63
CA ASP A 200 -4.23 22.98 -3.31
C ASP A 200 -3.56 22.68 -4.66
#